data_e70d133535e0ccbe3e403ebc1fd13d95
#
_entry.id   e70d133535e0ccbe3e403ebc1fd13d95
#
_cell.length_a   1.000
_cell.length_b   1.000
_cell.length_c   1.000
_cell.angle_alpha   90.00
_cell.angle_beta   90.00
_cell.angle_gamma   90.00
#
_symmetry.space_group_name_H-M   'P 1'
#
loop_
_entity.id
_entity.type
_entity.pdbx_description
1 polymer ?
#
loop_
_entity_poly.entity_id
_entity_poly.type
_entity_poly.pdbx_seq_one_letter_code
_entity_poly.pdbx_strand_id
1 'polypeptide(L)'
;MVTVASDEFSNCEVKVQKSVSVFAPASIGNVSVGFDVLGLAVKPVDGTLLGDVVCVESATEDSLVVVGAFADKLPKAKEDNIVWSCLQLFNQALLTQGQACVPVQMTLDKKMPVGSGLGSSACSVVAALAGLNAFYSKYQDYSFDEKTLLKMTGQMEAQISGSLHYDNVAPCYLGGLQLMVPDEDVISRVLPGFNDCYYVMAYPGIEVSTKAARDVLPTSYSRADVISYGQNLATFVDACHRQDKAQAFSVLTDVVAEPYRTNLLPKYQQAHDYLMTAGAHAVGISGSGPTLFCVCDNKQQAHSFALWLNENYLQ
;
A
#
# COMPACT_ATOMS: atom_id res chain seq x y z
N MET A 1 57.55 49.09 -7.15
CA MET A 1 57.09 48.19 -6.09
C MET A 1 55.64 47.91 -6.34
N VAL A 2 55.31 46.71 -6.81
CA VAL A 2 53.94 46.28 -7.04
C VAL A 2 53.63 45.29 -5.89
N THR A 3 52.62 45.60 -5.07
CA THR A 3 52.21 44.80 -3.96
C THR A 3 51.13 43.86 -4.50
N VAL A 4 51.36 42.54 -4.45
CA VAL A 4 50.38 41.49 -4.79
C VAL A 4 49.54 41.24 -3.55
N ALA A 5 48.23 41.48 -3.65
CA ALA A 5 47.25 41.08 -2.65
C ALA A 5 46.96 39.59 -2.83
N SER A 6 47.14 38.79 -1.77
CA SER A 6 46.73 37.39 -1.72
C SER A 6 45.22 37.30 -1.51
N ASP A 7 44.50 36.86 -2.53
CA ASP A 7 43.10 36.44 -2.41
C ASP A 7 43.03 35.16 -1.59
N GLU A 8 42.52 35.26 -0.36
CA GLU A 8 42.03 34.10 0.39
C GLU A 8 40.75 33.58 -0.26
N PHE A 9 40.88 32.57 -1.12
CA PHE A 9 39.74 31.76 -1.52
C PHE A 9 39.27 30.94 -0.32
N SER A 10 38.21 31.40 0.34
CA SER A 10 37.46 30.58 1.28
C SER A 10 36.89 29.39 0.53
N ASN A 11 37.41 28.21 0.81
CA ASN A 11 36.82 26.93 0.38
C ASN A 11 35.39 26.84 0.95
N CYS A 12 34.41 27.28 0.20
CA CYS A 12 33.01 26.94 0.45
C CYS A 12 32.83 25.49 -0.01
N GLU A 13 33.08 24.54 0.89
CA GLU A 13 32.67 23.15 0.65
C GLU A 13 31.16 23.17 0.48
N VAL A 14 30.71 23.02 -0.76
CA VAL A 14 29.30 22.68 -1.05
C VAL A 14 29.06 21.31 -0.43
N LYS A 15 28.54 21.29 0.80
CA LYS A 15 28.06 20.03 1.43
C LYS A 15 26.95 19.48 0.55
N VAL A 16 27.28 18.51 -0.28
CA VAL A 16 26.27 17.76 -1.03
C VAL A 16 25.34 17.14 0.01
N GLN A 17 24.10 17.60 0.04
CA GLN A 17 23.09 17.08 0.96
C GLN A 17 22.84 15.61 0.65
N LYS A 18 23.09 14.76 1.64
CA LYS A 18 22.84 13.32 1.50
C LYS A 18 21.32 13.08 1.49
N SER A 19 20.79 12.52 0.43
CA SER A 19 19.36 12.26 0.32
C SER A 19 19.05 10.97 -0.45
N VAL A 20 17.89 10.38 -0.12
CA VAL A 20 17.28 9.23 -0.80
C VAL A 20 15.79 9.46 -0.87
N SER A 21 15.18 9.18 -2.02
CA SER A 21 13.71 9.19 -2.20
C SER A 21 13.23 7.80 -2.57
N VAL A 22 12.19 7.33 -1.89
CA VAL A 22 11.57 6.04 -2.14
C VAL A 22 10.07 6.22 -2.41
N PHE A 23 9.60 5.58 -3.47
CA PHE A 23 8.19 5.47 -3.85
C PHE A 23 7.64 4.12 -3.40
N ALA A 24 6.44 4.10 -2.81
CA ALA A 24 5.68 2.89 -2.53
C ALA A 24 4.33 2.92 -3.28
N PRO A 25 4.02 1.87 -4.06
CA PRO A 25 2.82 1.84 -4.90
C PRO A 25 1.55 1.56 -4.08
N ALA A 26 0.40 1.95 -4.63
CA ALA A 26 -0.91 1.53 -4.16
C ALA A 26 -1.10 0.01 -4.26
N SER A 27 -2.02 -0.53 -3.46
CA SER A 27 -2.34 -1.95 -3.42
C SER A 27 -3.84 -2.21 -3.33
N ILE A 28 -4.26 -3.38 -3.81
CA ILE A 28 -5.56 -4.00 -3.55
C ILE A 28 -5.34 -5.03 -2.44
N GLY A 29 -5.73 -4.70 -1.21
CA GLY A 29 -5.75 -5.67 -0.12
C GLY A 29 -6.90 -6.66 -0.28
N ASN A 30 -6.77 -7.83 0.31
CA ASN A 30 -7.73 -8.96 0.26
C ASN A 30 -7.88 -9.59 -1.14
N VAL A 31 -7.79 -8.84 -2.22
CA VAL A 31 -8.09 -9.30 -3.59
C VAL A 31 -9.40 -10.10 -3.63
N SER A 32 -10.47 -9.58 -3.00
CA SER A 32 -11.76 -10.24 -2.73
C SER A 32 -11.61 -11.59 -2.00
N VAL A 33 -11.14 -12.62 -2.67
CA VAL A 33 -11.12 -14.01 -2.22
C VAL A 33 -10.19 -14.30 -1.04
N GLY A 34 -9.21 -13.45 -0.75
CA GLY A 34 -8.18 -13.69 0.26
C GLY A 34 -8.17 -12.65 1.38
N PHE A 35 -9.25 -12.55 2.15
CA PHE A 35 -9.37 -11.64 3.29
C PHE A 35 -8.18 -11.78 4.25
N ASP A 36 -7.42 -10.70 4.47
CA ASP A 36 -6.16 -10.61 5.25
C ASP A 36 -5.03 -11.56 4.77
N VAL A 37 -5.18 -12.24 3.63
CA VAL A 37 -4.27 -13.29 3.14
C VAL A 37 -3.66 -12.95 1.78
N LEU A 38 -4.34 -12.16 0.94
CA LEU A 38 -3.87 -11.77 -0.38
C LEU A 38 -3.73 -10.26 -0.51
N GLY A 39 -2.71 -9.84 -1.27
CA GLY A 39 -2.53 -8.44 -1.64
C GLY A 39 -1.88 -8.28 -3.00
N LEU A 40 -2.29 -7.28 -3.75
CA LEU A 40 -1.81 -7.01 -5.11
C LEU A 40 -1.30 -5.58 -5.23
N ALA A 41 -0.04 -5.39 -5.63
CA ALA A 41 0.48 -4.08 -6.03
C ALA A 41 -0.09 -3.67 -7.38
N VAL A 42 -0.47 -2.40 -7.52
CA VAL A 42 -1.06 -1.87 -8.76
C VAL A 42 -0.19 -0.79 -9.39
N LYS A 43 -0.22 -0.73 -10.73
CA LYS A 43 0.49 0.27 -11.52
C LYS A 43 -0.45 0.87 -12.55
N PRO A 44 -0.58 2.21 -12.63
CA PRO A 44 -1.36 2.86 -13.66
C PRO A 44 -0.87 2.54 -15.08
N VAL A 45 -1.82 2.37 -15.99
CA VAL A 45 -1.53 2.01 -17.41
C VAL A 45 -0.88 3.13 -18.21
N ASP A 46 -0.97 4.37 -17.75
CA ASP A 46 -0.34 5.54 -18.35
C ASP A 46 1.08 5.82 -17.85
N GLY A 47 1.58 4.96 -16.93
CA GLY A 47 2.91 5.08 -16.35
C GLY A 47 3.05 6.12 -15.24
N THR A 48 1.97 6.78 -14.83
CA THR A 48 1.98 7.67 -13.65
C THR A 48 2.26 6.89 -12.37
N LEU A 49 2.68 7.58 -11.32
CA LEU A 49 2.94 6.97 -10.01
C LEU A 49 1.68 7.11 -9.14
N LEU A 50 1.03 5.99 -8.83
CA LEU A 50 -0.06 5.90 -7.87
C LEU A 50 0.50 5.32 -6.56
N GLY A 51 0.74 6.18 -5.58
CA GLY A 51 1.39 5.82 -4.32
C GLY A 51 1.98 7.05 -3.64
N ASP A 52 2.65 6.86 -2.50
CA ASP A 52 3.33 7.93 -1.77
C ASP A 52 4.84 7.91 -2.00
N VAL A 53 5.48 9.05 -1.76
CA VAL A 53 6.95 9.18 -1.79
C VAL A 53 7.43 9.68 -0.44
N VAL A 54 8.51 9.09 0.08
CA VAL A 54 9.25 9.64 1.21
C VAL A 54 10.68 9.96 0.78
N CYS A 55 11.09 11.22 1.00
CA CYS A 55 12.47 11.65 0.90
C CYS A 55 13.09 11.68 2.29
N VAL A 56 14.26 11.07 2.46
CA VAL A 56 15.06 11.06 3.68
C VAL A 56 16.34 11.82 3.42
N GLU A 57 16.61 12.86 4.20
CA GLU A 57 17.76 13.75 4.02
C GLU A 57 18.53 13.90 5.32
N SER A 58 19.86 14.08 5.24
CA SER A 58 20.66 14.40 6.42
C SER A 58 20.25 15.75 7.03
N ALA A 59 20.12 15.80 8.35
CA ALA A 59 19.69 16.99 9.08
C ALA A 59 20.51 17.19 10.36
N THR A 60 20.29 18.30 11.07
CA THR A 60 20.89 18.56 12.41
C THR A 60 20.03 17.98 13.54
N GLU A 61 18.73 17.78 13.29
CA GLU A 61 17.77 17.19 14.20
C GLU A 61 16.70 16.42 13.41
N ASP A 62 16.04 15.45 14.06
CA ASP A 62 14.96 14.70 13.45
C ASP A 62 13.73 15.59 13.21
N SER A 63 13.25 15.58 11.97
CA SER A 63 12.08 16.36 11.57
C SER A 63 11.23 15.65 10.52
N LEU A 64 9.94 16.03 10.45
CA LEU A 64 9.00 15.55 9.46
C LEU A 64 8.31 16.73 8.78
N VAL A 65 8.35 16.73 7.46
CA VAL A 65 7.61 17.64 6.59
C VAL A 65 6.57 16.81 5.81
N VAL A 66 5.35 17.31 5.71
CA VAL A 66 4.28 16.65 4.93
C VAL A 66 3.84 17.60 3.83
N VAL A 67 3.86 17.10 2.60
CA VAL A 67 3.43 17.80 1.39
C VAL A 67 2.51 16.90 0.56
N GLY A 68 2.00 17.39 -0.57
CA GLY A 68 1.19 16.61 -1.50
C GLY A 68 -0.31 16.88 -1.38
N ALA A 69 -1.07 16.29 -2.28
CA ALA A 69 -2.49 16.59 -2.48
C ALA A 69 -3.39 16.26 -1.27
N PHE A 70 -2.96 15.35 -0.40
CA PHE A 70 -3.71 14.91 0.79
C PHE A 70 -2.97 15.21 2.10
N ALA A 71 -2.00 16.12 2.09
CA ALA A 71 -1.25 16.50 3.28
C ALA A 71 -2.14 17.09 4.38
N ASP A 72 -3.17 17.85 4.01
CA ASP A 72 -4.15 18.47 4.90
C ASP A 72 -5.04 17.48 5.64
N LYS A 73 -5.11 16.23 5.17
CA LYS A 73 -5.86 15.12 5.79
C LYS A 73 -5.09 14.40 6.89
N LEU A 74 -3.79 14.66 7.02
CA LEU A 74 -2.94 14.03 8.03
C LEU A 74 -2.85 14.88 9.30
N PRO A 75 -2.52 14.26 10.46
CA PRO A 75 -2.30 15.00 11.70
C PRO A 75 -1.25 16.10 11.53
N LYS A 76 -1.49 17.27 12.14
CA LYS A 76 -0.55 18.41 12.10
C LYS A 76 0.65 18.23 13.03
N ALA A 77 0.45 17.58 14.18
CA ALA A 77 1.53 17.24 15.09
C ALA A 77 2.29 16.05 14.51
N LYS A 78 3.61 16.18 14.42
CA LYS A 78 4.46 15.10 13.85
C LYS A 78 4.36 13.80 14.66
N GLU A 79 4.17 13.92 15.95
CA GLU A 79 4.05 12.81 16.90
C GLU A 79 2.85 11.90 16.62
N ASP A 80 1.79 12.45 16.03
CA ASP A 80 0.57 11.74 15.65
C ASP A 80 0.64 11.17 14.21
N ASN A 81 1.74 11.44 13.49
CA ASN A 81 1.92 10.98 12.11
C ASN A 81 2.63 9.64 12.08
N ILE A 82 2.06 8.65 11.37
CA ILE A 82 2.62 7.30 11.28
C ILE A 82 4.05 7.27 10.70
N VAL A 83 4.41 8.20 9.82
CA VAL A 83 5.77 8.30 9.25
C VAL A 83 6.78 8.70 10.33
N TRP A 84 6.38 9.54 11.28
CA TRP A 84 7.19 9.83 12.46
C TRP A 84 7.36 8.59 13.35
N SER A 85 6.29 7.84 13.57
CA SER A 85 6.38 6.56 14.31
C SER A 85 7.30 5.56 13.61
N CYS A 86 7.32 5.54 12.26
CA CYS A 86 8.28 4.73 11.50
C CYS A 86 9.74 5.11 11.82
N LEU A 87 10.07 6.42 11.90
CA LEU A 87 11.40 6.87 12.27
C LEU A 87 11.77 6.42 13.69
N GLN A 88 10.84 6.56 14.65
CA GLN A 88 11.08 6.14 16.02
C GLN A 88 11.33 4.63 16.13
N LEU A 89 10.50 3.81 15.45
CA LEU A 89 10.68 2.37 15.41
C LEU A 89 12.02 1.98 14.76
N PHE A 90 12.37 2.62 13.65
CA PHE A 90 13.63 2.36 12.95
C PHE A 90 14.84 2.71 13.82
N ASN A 91 14.84 3.87 14.49
CA ASN A 91 15.89 4.30 15.40
C ASN A 91 16.03 3.34 16.61
N GLN A 92 14.90 2.90 17.19
CA GLN A 92 14.92 1.92 18.26
C GLN A 92 15.53 0.59 17.82
N ALA A 93 15.21 0.13 16.63
CA ALA A 93 15.77 -1.09 16.07
C ALA A 93 17.28 -0.97 15.82
N LEU A 94 17.75 0.18 15.31
CA LEU A 94 19.19 0.47 15.15
C LEU A 94 19.92 0.36 16.49
N LEU A 95 19.41 1.03 17.53
CA LEU A 95 20.01 0.98 18.87
C LEU A 95 20.07 -0.44 19.43
N THR A 96 19.04 -1.25 19.19
CA THR A 96 19.01 -2.66 19.59
C THR A 96 20.10 -3.47 18.91
N GLN A 97 20.50 -3.10 17.70
CA GLN A 97 21.60 -3.71 16.93
C GLN A 97 22.96 -3.04 17.21
N GLY A 98 23.03 -2.15 18.18
CA GLY A 98 24.27 -1.42 18.53
C GLY A 98 24.70 -0.39 17.49
N GLN A 99 23.79 0.01 16.60
CA GLN A 99 24.04 1.01 15.56
C GLN A 99 23.74 2.43 16.04
N ALA A 100 24.46 3.41 15.54
CA ALA A 100 24.22 4.81 15.85
C ALA A 100 23.06 5.37 15.02
N CYS A 101 22.19 6.16 15.67
CA CYS A 101 21.19 6.95 14.97
C CYS A 101 21.82 8.27 14.47
N VAL A 102 21.54 8.64 13.22
CA VAL A 102 21.90 9.94 12.67
C VAL A 102 20.63 10.76 12.42
N PRO A 103 20.64 12.06 12.74
CA PRO A 103 19.47 12.90 12.54
C PRO A 103 19.10 13.02 11.05
N VAL A 104 17.81 12.92 10.77
CA VAL A 104 17.26 13.01 9.42
C VAL A 104 16.03 13.92 9.36
N GLN A 105 15.85 14.59 8.23
CA GLN A 105 14.57 15.15 7.84
C GLN A 105 13.87 14.18 6.91
N MET A 106 12.65 13.83 7.24
CA MET A 106 11.77 13.06 6.34
C MET A 106 10.75 13.99 5.70
N THR A 107 10.58 13.90 4.38
CA THR A 107 9.51 14.60 3.66
C THR A 107 8.57 13.57 3.04
N LEU A 108 7.33 13.52 3.55
CA LEU A 108 6.27 12.69 2.98
C LEU A 108 5.50 13.50 1.92
N ASP A 109 5.55 13.06 0.66
CA ASP A 109 4.66 13.53 -0.40
C ASP A 109 3.41 12.64 -0.44
N LYS A 110 2.35 13.10 0.26
CA LYS A 110 1.09 12.37 0.41
C LYS A 110 0.21 12.53 -0.82
N LYS A 111 0.30 11.57 -1.74
CA LYS A 111 -0.46 11.54 -3.00
C LYS A 111 -1.69 10.65 -2.94
N MET A 112 -1.70 9.71 -1.97
CA MET A 112 -2.80 8.76 -1.83
C MET A 112 -3.91 9.31 -0.94
N PRO A 113 -5.20 9.23 -1.36
CA PRO A 113 -6.31 9.65 -0.51
C PRO A 113 -6.40 8.77 0.73
N VAL A 114 -6.62 9.40 1.88
CA VAL A 114 -6.73 8.72 3.19
C VAL A 114 -8.06 7.96 3.26
N GLY A 115 -8.05 6.75 3.84
CA GLY A 115 -9.26 5.92 4.00
C GLY A 115 -9.89 5.48 2.69
N SER A 116 -9.10 5.39 1.61
CA SER A 116 -9.57 5.06 0.26
C SER A 116 -9.70 3.56 -0.04
N GLY A 117 -9.14 2.68 0.78
CA GLY A 117 -9.04 1.25 0.47
C GLY A 117 -7.96 0.89 -0.56
N LEU A 118 -7.05 1.83 -0.87
CA LEU A 118 -5.96 1.65 -1.83
C LEU A 118 -4.60 1.39 -1.17
N GLY A 119 -4.59 1.00 0.10
CA GLY A 119 -3.35 0.83 0.86
C GLY A 119 -2.64 2.16 1.16
N SER A 120 -3.40 3.27 1.32
CA SER A 120 -2.83 4.62 1.49
C SER A 120 -1.90 4.74 2.70
N SER A 121 -2.22 4.10 3.82
CA SER A 121 -1.37 4.02 5.00
C SER A 121 -0.12 3.18 4.70
N ALA A 122 -0.31 1.98 4.14
CA ALA A 122 0.77 1.08 3.75
C ALA A 122 1.78 1.76 2.81
N CYS A 123 1.33 2.58 1.84
CA CYS A 123 2.22 3.37 0.99
C CYS A 123 3.15 4.28 1.81
N SER A 124 2.58 5.06 2.74
CA SER A 124 3.36 5.98 3.58
C SER A 124 4.35 5.23 4.48
N VAL A 125 3.90 4.14 5.13
CA VAL A 125 4.72 3.31 6.03
C VAL A 125 5.86 2.66 5.28
N VAL A 126 5.57 2.02 4.14
CA VAL A 126 6.58 1.34 3.32
C VAL A 126 7.58 2.33 2.75
N ALA A 127 7.13 3.46 2.18
CA ALA A 127 8.03 4.49 1.66
C ALA A 127 8.96 5.06 2.75
N ALA A 128 8.44 5.23 3.98
CA ALA A 128 9.22 5.72 5.11
C ALA A 128 10.30 4.74 5.55
N LEU A 129 9.94 3.49 5.86
CA LEU A 129 10.89 2.48 6.36
C LEU A 129 11.89 2.07 5.29
N ALA A 130 11.45 1.87 4.04
CA ALA A 130 12.36 1.58 2.93
C ALA A 130 13.27 2.78 2.61
N GLY A 131 12.76 4.01 2.74
CA GLY A 131 13.57 5.24 2.59
C GLY A 131 14.66 5.37 3.63
N LEU A 132 14.32 5.13 4.90
CA LEU A 132 15.30 5.11 6.00
C LEU A 132 16.35 4.01 5.77
N ASN A 133 15.91 2.80 5.43
CA ASN A 133 16.84 1.70 5.18
C ASN A 133 17.79 1.97 4.00
N ALA A 134 17.27 2.54 2.93
CA ALA A 134 18.08 2.93 1.76
C ALA A 134 19.07 4.07 2.10
N PHE A 135 18.65 5.03 2.94
CA PHE A 135 19.52 6.11 3.41
C PHE A 135 20.68 5.55 4.25
N TYR A 136 20.37 4.66 5.22
CA TYR A 136 21.39 4.04 6.06
C TYR A 136 22.30 3.12 5.25
N SER A 137 21.75 2.31 4.33
CA SER A 137 22.55 1.49 3.41
C SER A 137 23.55 2.33 2.61
N LYS A 138 23.10 3.46 2.07
CA LYS A 138 23.93 4.30 1.20
C LYS A 138 24.96 5.14 1.92
N TYR A 139 24.66 5.61 3.15
CA TYR A 139 25.44 6.65 3.81
C TYR A 139 25.98 6.27 5.19
N GLN A 140 25.55 5.14 5.77
CA GLN A 140 25.94 4.66 7.08
C GLN A 140 26.49 3.23 7.06
N ASP A 141 26.57 2.62 5.86
CA ASP A 141 27.04 1.24 5.64
C ASP A 141 26.29 0.19 6.50
N TYR A 142 24.99 0.42 6.69
CA TYR A 142 24.13 -0.46 7.45
C TYR A 142 22.73 -0.56 6.82
N SER A 143 22.14 -1.76 6.83
CA SER A 143 20.75 -1.96 6.43
C SER A 143 20.13 -3.14 7.15
N PHE A 144 18.85 -3.06 7.43
CA PHE A 144 18.05 -4.21 7.83
C PHE A 144 17.72 -5.06 6.61
N ASP A 145 17.53 -6.36 6.83
CA ASP A 145 17.08 -7.28 5.81
C ASP A 145 15.59 -7.08 5.47
N GLU A 146 15.15 -7.65 4.36
CA GLU A 146 13.79 -7.56 3.84
C GLU A 146 12.74 -8.02 4.87
N LYS A 147 13.00 -9.14 5.54
CA LYS A 147 12.11 -9.71 6.55
C LYS A 147 11.92 -8.75 7.74
N THR A 148 13.01 -8.17 8.24
CA THR A 148 12.97 -7.22 9.35
C THR A 148 12.17 -5.97 8.97
N LEU A 149 12.40 -5.42 7.78
CA LEU A 149 11.64 -4.28 7.29
C LEU A 149 10.16 -4.62 7.13
N LEU A 150 9.83 -5.76 6.56
CA LEU A 150 8.44 -6.16 6.39
C LEU A 150 7.74 -6.36 7.76
N LYS A 151 8.44 -6.89 8.77
CA LYS A 151 7.91 -6.94 10.15
C LYS A 151 7.65 -5.56 10.73
N MET A 152 8.57 -4.62 10.52
CA MET A 152 8.37 -3.22 10.96
C MET A 152 7.17 -2.58 10.26
N THR A 153 6.99 -2.79 8.95
CA THR A 153 5.82 -2.25 8.23
C THR A 153 4.51 -2.80 8.77
N GLY A 154 4.44 -4.10 9.06
CA GLY A 154 3.28 -4.74 9.68
C GLY A 154 2.98 -4.19 11.08
N GLN A 155 4.00 -3.94 11.90
CA GLN A 155 3.84 -3.33 13.22
C GLN A 155 3.24 -1.92 13.13
N MET A 156 3.67 -1.13 12.16
CA MET A 156 3.13 0.22 11.96
C MET A 156 1.68 0.18 11.45
N GLU A 157 1.36 -0.71 10.52
CA GLU A 157 -0.01 -0.86 10.04
C GLU A 157 -0.97 -1.34 11.15
N ALA A 158 -0.50 -2.21 12.05
CA ALA A 158 -1.27 -2.66 13.20
C ALA A 158 -1.65 -1.53 14.17
N GLN A 159 -0.85 -0.46 14.27
CA GLN A 159 -1.20 0.73 15.09
C GLN A 159 -2.39 1.48 14.52
N ILE A 160 -2.58 1.46 13.20
CA ILE A 160 -3.68 2.16 12.53
C ILE A 160 -4.94 1.29 12.47
N SER A 161 -4.79 0.03 12.07
CA SER A 161 -5.91 -0.88 11.82
C SER A 161 -6.41 -1.62 13.06
N GLY A 162 -5.60 -1.66 14.12
CA GLY A 162 -5.88 -2.39 15.36
C GLY A 162 -5.59 -3.89 15.30
N SER A 163 -5.07 -4.42 14.20
CA SER A 163 -4.66 -5.82 14.05
C SER A 163 -3.47 -5.94 13.10
N LEU A 164 -2.63 -6.96 13.34
CA LEU A 164 -1.49 -7.25 12.48
C LEU A 164 -1.94 -7.96 11.20
N HIS A 165 -1.72 -7.33 10.07
CA HIS A 165 -1.92 -7.90 8.74
C HIS A 165 -0.94 -7.29 7.73
N TYR A 166 -0.65 -8.01 6.66
CA TYR A 166 0.38 -7.64 5.68
C TYR A 166 -0.17 -7.50 4.26
N ASP A 167 -1.44 -7.71 4.05
CA ASP A 167 -2.10 -7.76 2.73
C ASP A 167 -1.98 -6.47 1.91
N ASN A 168 -1.68 -5.33 2.56
CA ASN A 168 -1.35 -4.08 1.87
C ASN A 168 0.16 -3.78 1.91
N VAL A 169 0.83 -3.93 3.05
CA VAL A 169 2.26 -3.58 3.15
C VAL A 169 3.16 -4.51 2.36
N ALA A 170 2.84 -5.81 2.29
CA ALA A 170 3.64 -6.76 1.53
C ALA A 170 3.64 -6.44 0.02
N PRO A 171 2.50 -6.25 -0.68
CA PRO A 171 2.54 -5.87 -2.08
C PRO A 171 3.11 -4.45 -2.30
N CYS A 172 2.90 -3.49 -1.39
CA CYS A 172 3.53 -2.16 -1.48
C CYS A 172 5.07 -2.26 -1.44
N TYR A 173 5.62 -3.19 -0.65
CA TYR A 173 7.07 -3.33 -0.47
C TYR A 173 7.70 -4.26 -1.51
N LEU A 174 7.11 -5.45 -1.72
CA LEU A 174 7.66 -6.53 -2.56
C LEU A 174 7.15 -6.48 -4.01
N GLY A 175 6.04 -5.79 -4.25
CA GLY A 175 5.38 -5.79 -5.55
C GLY A 175 4.56 -7.05 -5.84
N GLY A 176 3.88 -7.09 -6.98
CA GLY A 176 3.15 -8.24 -7.49
C GLY A 176 1.96 -8.68 -6.64
N LEU A 177 1.53 -9.92 -6.87
CA LEU A 177 0.50 -10.60 -6.08
C LEU A 177 1.17 -11.38 -4.95
N GLN A 178 0.83 -11.05 -3.71
CA GLN A 178 1.43 -11.61 -2.50
C GLN A 178 0.43 -12.49 -1.75
N LEU A 179 0.87 -13.67 -1.35
CA LEU A 179 0.16 -14.58 -0.44
C LEU A 179 0.80 -14.52 0.93
N MET A 180 0.06 -14.10 1.95
CA MET A 180 0.53 -14.12 3.34
C MET A 180 0.55 -15.56 3.85
N VAL A 181 1.65 -15.93 4.50
CA VAL A 181 1.81 -17.31 5.03
C VAL A 181 2.02 -17.26 6.55
N PRO A 182 1.50 -18.26 7.30
CA PRO A 182 1.64 -18.32 8.76
C PRO A 182 3.01 -18.91 9.15
N ASP A 183 4.10 -18.25 8.74
CA ASP A 183 5.46 -18.69 8.97
C ASP A 183 6.25 -17.55 9.63
N GLU A 184 7.03 -17.83 10.67
CA GLU A 184 7.83 -16.82 11.36
C GLU A 184 8.99 -16.29 10.51
N ASP A 185 9.48 -17.11 9.59
CA ASP A 185 10.61 -16.77 8.73
C ASP A 185 10.22 -16.22 7.35
N VAL A 186 9.03 -16.52 6.89
CA VAL A 186 8.52 -16.09 5.58
C VAL A 186 7.12 -15.48 5.76
N ILE A 187 7.02 -14.16 5.66
CA ILE A 187 5.74 -13.45 5.86
C ILE A 187 4.82 -13.59 4.65
N SER A 188 5.39 -13.56 3.45
CA SER A 188 4.63 -13.69 2.21
C SER A 188 5.37 -14.47 1.14
N ARG A 189 4.62 -14.94 0.14
CA ARG A 189 5.14 -15.58 -1.08
C ARG A 189 4.49 -14.93 -2.29
N VAL A 190 5.31 -14.71 -3.33
CA VAL A 190 4.81 -14.23 -4.62
C VAL A 190 3.97 -15.32 -5.28
N LEU A 191 2.76 -14.97 -5.69
CA LEU A 191 1.96 -15.79 -6.60
C LEU A 191 2.13 -15.29 -8.04
N PRO A 192 2.12 -16.20 -9.02
CA PRO A 192 2.07 -15.82 -10.44
C PRO A 192 0.77 -15.08 -10.74
N GLY A 193 0.85 -13.76 -10.97
CA GLY A 193 -0.30 -12.95 -11.38
C GLY A 193 -0.61 -13.08 -12.88
N PHE A 194 -1.68 -12.45 -13.32
CA PHE A 194 -2.09 -12.38 -14.73
C PHE A 194 -1.71 -11.02 -15.31
N ASN A 195 -0.65 -10.98 -16.14
CA ASN A 195 -0.10 -9.74 -16.70
C ASN A 195 -0.91 -9.17 -17.87
N ASP A 196 -1.86 -9.95 -18.39
CA ASP A 196 -2.74 -9.62 -19.51
C ASP A 196 -4.13 -9.15 -19.08
N CYS A 197 -4.29 -8.75 -17.82
CA CYS A 197 -5.53 -8.24 -17.26
C CYS A 197 -5.39 -6.78 -16.86
N TYR A 198 -6.52 -6.07 -16.86
CA TYR A 198 -6.65 -4.70 -16.40
C TYR A 198 -7.55 -4.65 -15.16
N TYR A 199 -7.10 -3.91 -14.16
CA TYR A 199 -7.87 -3.60 -12.97
C TYR A 199 -8.37 -2.17 -13.08
N VAL A 200 -9.69 -1.98 -13.19
CA VAL A 200 -10.30 -0.65 -13.14
C VAL A 200 -10.66 -0.37 -11.70
N MET A 201 -10.16 0.71 -11.14
CA MET A 201 -10.36 1.09 -9.75
C MET A 201 -11.14 2.40 -9.68
N ALA A 202 -12.19 2.43 -8.87
CA ALA A 202 -13.04 3.60 -8.68
C ALA A 202 -13.16 3.97 -7.21
N TYR A 203 -12.55 5.10 -6.84
CA TYR A 203 -12.62 5.68 -5.49
C TYR A 203 -13.73 6.73 -5.44
N PRO A 204 -14.83 6.52 -4.69
CA PRO A 204 -16.00 7.40 -4.72
C PRO A 204 -15.84 8.71 -3.91
N GLY A 205 -14.63 9.02 -3.43
CA GLY A 205 -14.38 10.26 -2.69
C GLY A 205 -14.86 10.28 -1.25
N ILE A 206 -15.40 9.17 -0.74
CA ILE A 206 -15.78 9.01 0.67
C ILE A 206 -14.66 8.32 1.44
N GLU A 207 -14.55 8.59 2.74
CA GLU A 207 -13.54 7.98 3.60
C GLU A 207 -14.18 6.87 4.44
N VAL A 208 -13.58 5.67 4.41
CA VAL A 208 -13.96 4.55 5.28
C VAL A 208 -12.73 4.12 6.06
N SER A 209 -12.76 4.27 7.39
CA SER A 209 -11.65 3.82 8.21
C SER A 209 -11.58 2.29 8.23
N THR A 210 -10.35 1.74 8.25
CA THR A 210 -10.13 0.29 8.36
C THR A 210 -10.79 -0.28 9.61
N LYS A 211 -10.77 0.47 10.73
CA LYS A 211 -11.44 0.08 11.97
C LYS A 211 -12.95 -0.05 11.75
N ALA A 212 -13.61 0.95 11.20
CA ALA A 212 -15.06 0.90 10.94
C ALA A 212 -15.44 -0.25 10.00
N ALA A 213 -14.62 -0.50 8.95
CA ALA A 213 -14.83 -1.62 8.03
C ALA A 213 -14.59 -3.00 8.67
N ARG A 214 -13.86 -3.08 9.80
CA ARG A 214 -13.71 -4.31 10.59
C ARG A 214 -14.82 -4.46 11.61
N ASP A 215 -15.27 -3.39 12.21
CA ASP A 215 -16.30 -3.39 13.27
C ASP A 215 -17.68 -3.89 12.77
N VAL A 216 -17.94 -3.85 11.45
CA VAL A 216 -19.17 -4.40 10.84
C VAL A 216 -19.12 -5.90 10.59
N LEU A 217 -17.94 -6.54 10.72
CA LEU A 217 -17.79 -7.97 10.47
C LEU A 217 -18.38 -8.78 11.64
N PRO A 218 -18.98 -9.93 11.37
CA PRO A 218 -19.48 -10.80 12.42
C PRO A 218 -18.34 -11.43 13.23
N THR A 219 -18.62 -11.79 14.47
CA THR A 219 -17.67 -12.49 15.35
C THR A 219 -17.52 -13.97 15.04
N SER A 220 -18.40 -14.52 14.21
CA SER A 220 -18.39 -15.93 13.79
C SER A 220 -19.03 -16.08 12.40
N TYR A 221 -18.56 -17.09 11.66
CA TYR A 221 -19.05 -17.41 10.32
C TYR A 221 -19.70 -18.80 10.31
N SER A 222 -20.62 -19.03 9.38
CA SER A 222 -21.22 -20.35 9.20
C SER A 222 -20.19 -21.36 8.68
N ARG A 223 -20.44 -22.66 8.92
CA ARG A 223 -19.61 -23.72 8.33
C ARG A 223 -19.57 -23.62 6.80
N ALA A 224 -20.67 -23.24 6.17
CA ALA A 224 -20.76 -23.08 4.72
C ALA A 224 -19.85 -21.96 4.23
N ASP A 225 -19.83 -20.80 4.91
CA ASP A 225 -18.96 -19.68 4.54
C ASP A 225 -17.48 -20.04 4.68
N VAL A 226 -17.10 -20.74 5.77
CA VAL A 226 -15.72 -21.20 5.97
C VAL A 226 -15.29 -22.19 4.88
N ILE A 227 -16.17 -23.11 4.47
CA ILE A 227 -15.89 -24.06 3.37
C ILE A 227 -15.76 -23.30 2.06
N SER A 228 -16.67 -22.38 1.75
CA SER A 228 -16.63 -21.57 0.52
C SER A 228 -15.38 -20.72 0.46
N TYR A 229 -15.01 -20.04 1.56
CA TYR A 229 -13.77 -19.29 1.65
C TYR A 229 -12.54 -20.15 1.33
N GLY A 230 -12.43 -21.31 1.99
CA GLY A 230 -11.30 -22.25 1.78
C GLY A 230 -11.25 -22.78 0.35
N GLN A 231 -12.37 -23.15 -0.24
CA GLN A 231 -12.46 -23.62 -1.62
C GLN A 231 -12.06 -22.53 -2.63
N ASN A 232 -12.63 -21.32 -2.48
CA ASN A 232 -12.35 -20.20 -3.39
C ASN A 232 -10.86 -19.80 -3.32
N LEU A 233 -10.31 -19.64 -2.12
CA LEU A 233 -8.90 -19.27 -1.94
C LEU A 233 -7.96 -20.35 -2.50
N ALA A 234 -8.18 -21.63 -2.18
CA ALA A 234 -7.35 -22.73 -2.68
C ALA A 234 -7.41 -22.82 -4.21
N THR A 235 -8.62 -22.67 -4.79
CA THR A 235 -8.82 -22.69 -6.25
C THR A 235 -8.14 -21.49 -6.91
N PHE A 236 -8.23 -20.31 -6.32
CA PHE A 236 -7.55 -19.12 -6.84
C PHE A 236 -6.03 -19.31 -6.88
N VAL A 237 -5.43 -19.78 -5.78
CA VAL A 237 -3.97 -20.04 -5.69
C VAL A 237 -3.53 -21.09 -6.71
N ASP A 238 -4.26 -22.21 -6.83
CA ASP A 238 -3.97 -23.25 -7.83
C ASP A 238 -4.11 -22.72 -9.26
N ALA A 239 -5.16 -21.97 -9.55
CA ALA A 239 -5.40 -21.37 -10.86
C ALA A 239 -4.29 -20.34 -11.22
N CYS A 240 -3.79 -19.55 -10.27
CA CYS A 240 -2.63 -18.67 -10.48
C CYS A 240 -1.40 -19.49 -10.91
N HIS A 241 -1.08 -20.59 -10.23
CA HIS A 241 0.06 -21.43 -10.58
C HIS A 241 -0.12 -22.12 -11.94
N ARG A 242 -1.33 -22.52 -12.30
CA ARG A 242 -1.62 -23.09 -13.62
C ARG A 242 -1.83 -22.06 -14.73
N GLN A 243 -1.84 -20.77 -14.39
CA GLN A 243 -2.18 -19.66 -15.31
C GLN A 243 -3.57 -19.83 -15.94
N ASP A 244 -4.51 -20.42 -15.19
CA ASP A 244 -5.90 -20.57 -15.58
C ASP A 244 -6.71 -19.34 -15.14
N LYS A 245 -6.68 -18.32 -15.97
CA LYS A 245 -7.32 -17.03 -15.74
C LYS A 245 -8.84 -17.15 -15.54
N ALA A 246 -9.49 -17.97 -16.35
CA ALA A 246 -10.94 -18.15 -16.28
C ALA A 246 -11.35 -18.75 -14.93
N GLN A 247 -10.63 -19.76 -14.45
CA GLN A 247 -10.89 -20.35 -13.15
C GLN A 247 -10.57 -19.40 -11.99
N ALA A 248 -9.42 -18.68 -12.08
CA ALA A 248 -9.04 -17.74 -11.03
C ALA A 248 -10.12 -16.68 -10.79
N PHE A 249 -10.63 -16.07 -11.86
CA PHE A 249 -11.64 -15.01 -11.72
C PHE A 249 -13.05 -15.54 -11.42
N SER A 250 -13.38 -16.78 -11.79
CA SER A 250 -14.68 -17.38 -11.44
C SER A 250 -14.87 -17.57 -9.93
N VAL A 251 -13.79 -17.62 -9.16
CA VAL A 251 -13.81 -17.81 -7.70
C VAL A 251 -13.43 -16.53 -6.93
N LEU A 252 -13.23 -15.40 -7.63
CA LEU A 252 -12.84 -14.13 -7.02
C LEU A 252 -14.06 -13.47 -6.34
N THR A 253 -14.53 -14.10 -5.28
CA THR A 253 -15.70 -13.67 -4.51
C THR A 253 -15.32 -13.60 -3.03
N ASP A 254 -15.62 -12.49 -2.39
CA ASP A 254 -15.44 -12.29 -0.95
C ASP A 254 -16.69 -12.72 -0.19
N VAL A 255 -16.59 -13.84 0.52
CA VAL A 255 -17.68 -14.34 1.40
C VAL A 255 -17.48 -13.91 2.85
N VAL A 256 -16.35 -13.26 3.17
CA VAL A 256 -15.96 -12.88 4.54
C VAL A 256 -16.37 -11.45 4.86
N ALA A 257 -16.04 -10.48 4.02
CA ALA A 257 -16.18 -9.07 4.35
C ALA A 257 -17.18 -8.32 3.47
N GLU A 258 -17.19 -8.57 2.16
CA GLU A 258 -18.04 -7.84 1.22
C GLU A 258 -19.53 -7.87 1.59
N PRO A 259 -20.15 -9.00 2.00
CA PRO A 259 -21.56 -9.05 2.36
C PRO A 259 -21.96 -8.08 3.47
N TYR A 260 -21.01 -7.73 4.34
CA TYR A 260 -21.23 -6.84 5.49
C TYR A 260 -20.81 -5.39 5.20
N ARG A 261 -19.89 -5.17 4.24
CA ARG A 261 -19.35 -3.85 3.87
C ARG A 261 -20.15 -3.12 2.82
N THR A 262 -20.93 -3.82 2.00
CA THR A 262 -21.73 -3.21 0.91
C THR A 262 -22.63 -2.08 1.38
N ASN A 263 -23.15 -2.16 2.61
CA ASN A 263 -23.99 -1.11 3.22
C ASN A 263 -23.22 0.20 3.53
N LEU A 264 -21.88 0.13 3.60
CA LEU A 264 -21.01 1.29 3.79
C LEU A 264 -20.67 1.98 2.46
N LEU A 265 -21.02 1.36 1.33
CA LEU A 265 -20.60 1.75 -0.01
C LEU A 265 -21.82 2.12 -0.87
N PRO A 266 -22.20 3.42 -0.92
CA PRO A 266 -23.32 3.85 -1.73
C PRO A 266 -23.17 3.42 -3.19
N LYS A 267 -24.25 2.93 -3.79
CA LYS A 267 -24.32 2.46 -5.19
C LYS A 267 -23.42 1.24 -5.55
N TYR A 268 -22.74 0.62 -4.56
CA TYR A 268 -21.85 -0.51 -4.85
C TYR A 268 -22.58 -1.64 -5.59
N GLN A 269 -23.73 -2.08 -5.11
CA GLN A 269 -24.49 -3.17 -5.73
C GLN A 269 -24.89 -2.85 -7.17
N GLN A 270 -25.31 -1.61 -7.44
CA GLN A 270 -25.64 -1.17 -8.80
C GLN A 270 -24.42 -1.23 -9.73
N ALA A 271 -23.26 -0.77 -9.24
CA ALA A 271 -22.02 -0.82 -10.01
C ALA A 271 -21.55 -2.25 -10.26
N HIS A 272 -21.60 -3.10 -9.22
CA HIS A 272 -21.26 -4.52 -9.31
C HIS A 272 -22.12 -5.23 -10.39
N ASP A 273 -23.44 -5.11 -10.32
CA ASP A 273 -24.36 -5.80 -11.22
C ASP A 273 -24.20 -5.33 -12.68
N TYR A 274 -24.00 -4.03 -12.86
CA TYR A 274 -23.72 -3.49 -14.19
C TYR A 274 -22.40 -4.03 -14.76
N LEU A 275 -21.30 -3.97 -14.02
CA LEU A 275 -19.98 -4.38 -14.49
C LEU A 275 -19.95 -5.88 -14.81
N MET A 276 -20.55 -6.71 -13.96
CA MET A 276 -20.68 -8.17 -14.23
C MET A 276 -21.52 -8.43 -15.49
N THR A 277 -22.65 -7.73 -15.66
CA THR A 277 -23.48 -7.85 -16.87
C THR A 277 -22.76 -7.36 -18.13
N ALA A 278 -21.92 -6.32 -18.01
CA ALA A 278 -21.12 -5.78 -19.09
C ALA A 278 -19.84 -6.59 -19.38
N GLY A 279 -19.64 -7.71 -18.70
CA GLY A 279 -18.58 -8.69 -18.99
C GLY A 279 -17.28 -8.48 -18.20
N ALA A 280 -17.32 -7.83 -17.04
CA ALA A 280 -16.21 -7.90 -16.09
C ALA A 280 -16.01 -9.35 -15.61
N HIS A 281 -14.77 -9.78 -15.48
CA HIS A 281 -14.45 -11.10 -14.96
C HIS A 281 -14.74 -11.24 -13.46
N ALA A 282 -14.51 -10.15 -12.74
CA ALA A 282 -14.77 -10.06 -11.31
C ALA A 282 -14.95 -8.58 -10.92
N VAL A 283 -15.72 -8.36 -9.87
CA VAL A 283 -15.89 -7.05 -9.21
C VAL A 283 -15.73 -7.27 -7.71
N GLY A 284 -15.11 -6.35 -7.02
CA GLY A 284 -14.90 -6.47 -5.58
C GLY A 284 -14.51 -5.15 -4.92
N ILE A 285 -14.35 -5.23 -3.60
CA ILE A 285 -13.91 -4.11 -2.75
C ILE A 285 -12.40 -4.21 -2.55
N SER A 286 -11.68 -3.11 -2.78
CA SER A 286 -10.25 -3.03 -2.49
C SER A 286 -10.02 -2.77 -0.99
N GLY A 287 -9.34 -3.70 -0.33
CA GLY A 287 -9.02 -3.61 1.11
C GLY A 287 -10.26 -3.43 1.97
N SER A 288 -10.29 -2.37 2.77
CA SER A 288 -11.45 -1.99 3.60
C SER A 288 -12.55 -1.26 2.83
N GLY A 289 -12.32 -0.96 1.56
CA GLY A 289 -13.13 -0.01 0.78
C GLY A 289 -12.74 1.45 1.11
N PRO A 290 -13.44 2.44 0.51
CA PRO A 290 -14.60 2.32 -0.37
C PRO A 290 -14.28 2.11 -1.86
N THR A 291 -13.01 1.97 -2.24
CA THR A 291 -12.67 1.72 -3.64
C THR A 291 -13.24 0.38 -4.11
N LEU A 292 -14.01 0.44 -5.18
CA LEU A 292 -14.41 -0.71 -5.97
C LEU A 292 -13.31 -1.01 -7.00
N PHE A 293 -13.03 -2.27 -7.27
CA PHE A 293 -12.25 -2.67 -8.44
C PHE A 293 -13.04 -3.66 -9.31
N CYS A 294 -12.77 -3.66 -10.61
CA CYS A 294 -13.20 -4.73 -11.50
C CYS A 294 -12.06 -5.16 -12.42
N VAL A 295 -12.14 -6.39 -12.92
CA VAL A 295 -11.12 -7.03 -13.75
C VAL A 295 -11.65 -7.27 -15.16
N CYS A 296 -10.83 -6.98 -16.17
CA CYS A 296 -11.14 -7.24 -17.58
C CYS A 296 -9.89 -7.55 -18.41
N ASP A 297 -10.08 -8.08 -19.63
CA ASP A 297 -8.99 -8.56 -20.48
C ASP A 297 -8.29 -7.52 -21.33
N ASN A 298 -8.95 -6.39 -21.62
CA ASN A 298 -8.40 -5.45 -22.60
C ASN A 298 -8.63 -3.99 -22.21
N LYS A 299 -7.77 -3.14 -22.74
CA LYS A 299 -7.74 -1.70 -22.43
C LYS A 299 -9.02 -0.97 -22.87
N GLN A 300 -9.66 -1.40 -23.95
CA GLN A 300 -10.90 -0.77 -24.44
C GLN A 300 -12.05 -1.03 -23.47
N GLN A 301 -12.20 -2.26 -22.99
CA GLN A 301 -13.20 -2.61 -21.99
C GLN A 301 -12.92 -1.90 -20.66
N ALA A 302 -11.66 -1.84 -20.23
CA ALA A 302 -11.25 -1.10 -19.04
C ALA A 302 -11.65 0.38 -19.14
N HIS A 303 -11.42 1.00 -20.29
CA HIS A 303 -11.81 2.39 -20.53
C HIS A 303 -13.34 2.57 -20.48
N SER A 304 -14.10 1.68 -21.09
CA SER A 304 -15.57 1.71 -21.04
C SER A 304 -16.11 1.59 -19.61
N PHE A 305 -15.54 0.71 -18.82
CA PHE A 305 -15.89 0.57 -17.39
C PHE A 305 -15.54 1.82 -16.59
N ALA A 306 -14.35 2.39 -16.83
CA ALA A 306 -13.93 3.63 -16.16
C ALA A 306 -14.86 4.81 -16.48
N LEU A 307 -15.30 4.96 -17.72
CA LEU A 307 -16.26 6.00 -18.12
C LEU A 307 -17.61 5.80 -17.41
N TRP A 308 -18.15 4.58 -17.45
CA TRP A 308 -19.42 4.32 -16.79
C TRP A 308 -19.36 4.55 -15.27
N LEU A 309 -18.28 4.08 -14.62
CA LEU A 309 -18.06 4.30 -13.19
C LEU A 309 -17.94 5.79 -12.85
N ASN A 310 -17.26 6.56 -13.67
CA ASN A 310 -17.14 8.00 -13.48
C ASN A 310 -18.52 8.71 -13.55
N GLU A 311 -19.40 8.28 -14.44
CA GLU A 311 -20.73 8.88 -14.63
C GLU A 311 -21.76 8.43 -13.60
N ASN A 312 -21.66 7.19 -13.07
CA ASN A 312 -22.74 6.58 -12.29
C ASN A 312 -22.37 6.25 -10.85
N TYR A 313 -21.07 5.96 -10.58
CA TYR A 313 -20.59 5.53 -9.27
C TYR A 313 -19.88 6.64 -8.49
N LEU A 314 -19.06 7.45 -9.18
CA LEU A 314 -18.24 8.51 -8.55
C LEU A 314 -18.99 9.83 -8.29
N GLN A 315 -20.29 9.92 -8.59
CA GLN A 315 -21.13 11.10 -8.39
C GLN A 315 -21.94 11.03 -7.11
#